data_f755df85eccae1a088b9964d97db4e99
#
_entry.id   f755df85eccae1a088b9964d97db4e99
#
_cell.length_a   1.000
_cell.length_b   1.000
_cell.length_c   1.000
_cell.angle_alpha   90.00
_cell.angle_beta   90.00
_cell.angle_gamma   90.00
#
_symmetry.space_group_name_H-M   'P 1'
#
loop_
_entity.id
_entity.type
_entity.pdbx_description
1 polymer ?
#
loop_
_entity_poly.entity_id
_entity_poly.type
_entity_poly.pdbx_seq_one_letter_code
_entity_poly.pdbx_strand_id
1 'polypeptide(L)'
;MAIGHKERIKEGQKPTPTRVYSKKQETAIAAVTGGQRTPNSGATTWSKGDVLTEQFLLEAKTKTTHSDSIKINKEWFEENKQEMAFMGKPHSAIVFNFGPGEENHYIIDEYLFLELLDYLKTK
;
A
#
# COMPACT_ATOMS: atom_id res chain seq x y z
N MET A 1 24.96 -9.67 22.44
CA MET A 1 25.08 -9.78 22.16
C MET A 1 24.81 -9.89 22.13
N ALA A 2 24.56 -10.02 21.72
CA ALA A 2 24.33 -10.20 21.38
C ALA A 2 24.04 -10.20 21.03
N ILE A 3 24.00 -10.17 20.64
CA ILE A 3 23.95 -10.38 20.14
C ILE A 3 24.02 -10.77 20.24
N GLY A 4 23.88 -10.97 20.29
CA GLY A 4 24.02 -11.49 20.13
C GLY A 4 23.64 -11.96 20.02
N HIS A 5 23.22 -12.28 20.06
CA HIS A 5 22.84 -12.77 19.63
C HIS A 5 22.14 -12.51 19.19
N LYS A 6 21.74 -11.84 19.38
CA LYS A 6 21.29 -11.58 18.68
C LYS A 6 21.28 -11.42 17.87
N GLU A 7 21.47 -11.36 17.74
CA GLU A 7 21.84 -11.24 16.98
C GLU A 7 22.02 -11.87 16.20
N ARG A 8 21.87 -12.57 16.51
CA ARG A 8 22.09 -13.35 15.57
C ARG A 8 21.02 -13.61 14.67
N ILE A 9 20.31 -12.63 14.22
CA ILE A 9 19.40 -12.72 13.12
C ILE A 9 20.20 -12.98 11.87
N LYS A 10 19.78 -13.97 11.11
CA LYS A 10 20.42 -14.24 9.84
C LYS A 10 20.17 -13.09 8.89
N GLU A 11 21.11 -12.94 7.94
CA GLU A 11 21.06 -11.85 6.99
C GLU A 11 19.69 -11.75 6.31
N GLY A 12 19.20 -12.86 5.78
CA GLY A 12 17.94 -12.85 5.04
C GLY A 12 16.70 -12.61 5.87
N GLN A 13 16.84 -12.61 7.20
CA GLN A 13 15.71 -12.45 8.10
C GLN A 13 15.62 -11.06 8.70
N LYS A 14 16.62 -10.23 8.47
CA LYS A 14 16.62 -8.89 9.01
C LYS A 14 15.58 -8.03 8.26
N PRO A 15 14.73 -7.32 8.98
CA PRO A 15 13.82 -6.41 8.29
C PRO A 15 14.62 -5.26 7.67
N THR A 16 14.23 -4.87 6.48
CA THR A 16 14.82 -3.72 5.83
C THR A 16 14.02 -2.48 6.20
N PRO A 17 14.60 -1.29 6.04
CA PRO A 17 13.81 -0.07 6.26
C PRO A 17 12.54 -0.03 5.44
N THR A 18 12.61 -0.47 4.18
CA THR A 18 11.42 -0.50 3.34
C THR A 18 10.34 -1.39 3.93
N ARG A 19 10.71 -2.56 4.41
CA ARG A 19 9.72 -3.46 4.98
C ARG A 19 9.10 -2.91 6.26
N VAL A 20 9.91 -2.27 7.10
CA VAL A 20 9.41 -1.69 8.33
C VAL A 20 8.40 -0.59 8.05
N TYR A 21 8.76 0.34 7.16
CA TYR A 21 7.88 1.47 6.86
C TYR A 21 6.67 1.03 6.03
N SER A 22 6.84 0.03 5.19
CA SER A 22 5.74 -0.54 4.42
C SER A 22 4.68 -1.11 5.35
N LYS A 23 5.11 -1.88 6.35
CA LYS A 23 4.19 -2.45 7.31
C LYS A 23 3.45 -1.37 8.09
N LYS A 24 4.16 -0.31 8.49
CA LYS A 24 3.54 0.78 9.21
C LYS A 24 2.51 1.49 8.35
N GLN A 25 2.85 1.72 7.09
CA GLN A 25 1.94 2.39 6.16
C GLN A 25 0.69 1.54 5.94
N GLU A 26 0.87 0.26 5.69
CA GLU A 26 -0.25 -0.64 5.46
C GLU A 26 -1.15 -0.73 6.68
N THR A 27 -0.55 -0.77 7.86
CA THR A 27 -1.33 -0.82 9.10
C THR A 27 -2.16 0.44 9.26
N ALA A 28 -1.59 1.60 8.94
CA ALA A 28 -2.31 2.85 9.03
C ALA A 28 -3.46 2.90 8.02
N ILE A 29 -3.21 2.42 6.80
CA ILE A 29 -4.25 2.38 5.78
C ILE A 29 -5.39 1.47 6.22
N ALA A 30 -5.05 0.29 6.74
CA ALA A 30 -6.07 -0.66 7.19
C ALA A 30 -6.92 -0.06 8.31
N ALA A 31 -6.28 0.69 9.21
CA ALA A 31 -6.99 1.28 10.33
C ALA A 31 -8.04 2.30 9.90
N VAL A 32 -7.72 3.14 8.92
CA VAL A 32 -8.64 4.21 8.50
C VAL A 32 -9.66 3.74 7.47
N THR A 33 -9.37 2.66 6.76
CA THR A 33 -10.28 2.18 5.71
C THR A 33 -11.14 1.01 6.15
N GLY A 34 -10.82 0.41 7.28
CA GLY A 34 -11.51 -0.80 7.72
C GLY A 34 -11.05 -2.03 6.97
N GLY A 35 -9.97 -1.92 6.23
CA GLY A 35 -9.45 -3.04 5.47
C GLY A 35 -8.51 -3.91 6.27
N GLN A 36 -7.93 -4.88 5.59
CA GLN A 36 -6.98 -5.81 6.18
C GLN A 36 -5.75 -5.89 5.31
N ARG A 37 -4.60 -5.94 5.95
CA ARG A 37 -3.36 -6.18 5.23
C ARG A 37 -3.40 -7.58 4.63
N THR A 38 -2.83 -7.72 3.43
CA THR A 38 -2.74 -9.04 2.82
C THR A 38 -1.82 -9.91 3.67
N PRO A 39 -2.24 -11.15 3.94
CA PRO A 39 -1.39 -12.04 4.73
C PRO A 39 -0.17 -12.44 3.94
N ASN A 40 0.96 -12.57 4.66
CA ASN A 40 2.19 -13.06 4.06
C ASN A 40 2.51 -12.38 2.75
N SER A 41 2.62 -11.08 2.79
CA SER A 41 2.82 -10.28 1.60
C SER A 41 4.09 -10.63 0.83
N GLY A 42 4.96 -11.45 1.41
CA GLY A 42 6.14 -11.89 0.71
C GLY A 42 5.97 -13.15 -0.09
N ALA A 43 4.81 -13.80 0.01
CA ALA A 43 4.59 -15.09 -0.63
C ALA A 43 4.35 -14.99 -2.13
N THR A 44 3.67 -13.92 -2.56
CA THR A 44 3.41 -13.74 -3.98
C THR A 44 3.63 -12.28 -4.35
N THR A 45 3.90 -12.08 -5.63
CA THR A 45 4.04 -10.72 -6.13
C THR A 45 2.73 -9.96 -6.07
N TRP A 46 1.63 -10.68 -6.24
CA TRP A 46 0.33 -10.04 -6.42
C TRP A 46 -0.28 -9.47 -5.16
N SER A 47 0.13 -9.97 -3.99
CA SER A 47 -0.49 -9.52 -2.75
C SER A 47 0.45 -8.68 -1.89
N LYS A 48 1.62 -8.36 -2.41
CA LYS A 48 2.65 -7.71 -1.62
C LYS A 48 2.35 -6.23 -1.44
N GLY A 49 2.30 -5.81 -0.19
CA GLY A 49 2.14 -4.40 0.12
C GLY A 49 0.71 -3.88 0.01
N ASP A 50 -0.26 -4.78 0.05
CA ASP A 50 -1.64 -4.41 -0.20
C ASP A 50 -2.48 -4.40 1.05
N VAL A 51 -3.55 -3.60 0.99
CA VAL A 51 -4.63 -3.62 1.98
C VAL A 51 -5.90 -3.87 1.19
N LEU A 52 -6.71 -4.81 1.66
CA LEU A 52 -7.95 -5.16 0.99
C LEU A 52 -9.14 -4.73 1.83
N THR A 53 -10.06 -4.01 1.21
CA THR A 53 -11.38 -3.78 1.78
C THR A 53 -12.36 -4.64 0.99
N GLU A 54 -13.64 -4.52 1.32
CA GLU A 54 -14.64 -5.29 0.58
C GLU A 54 -14.61 -4.95 -0.90
N GLN A 55 -14.44 -3.68 -1.24
CA GLN A 55 -14.54 -3.24 -2.62
C GLN A 55 -13.24 -2.76 -3.24
N PHE A 56 -12.18 -2.62 -2.44
CA PHE A 56 -10.96 -2.00 -2.93
C PHE A 56 -9.73 -2.86 -2.74
N LEU A 57 -8.87 -2.80 -3.73
CA LEU A 57 -7.46 -3.17 -3.56
C LEU A 57 -6.70 -1.87 -3.38
N LEU A 58 -6.02 -1.73 -2.25
CA LEU A 58 -5.26 -0.52 -1.93
C LEU A 58 -3.79 -0.88 -1.92
N GLU A 59 -3.06 -0.36 -2.90
CA GLU A 59 -1.64 -0.70 -3.03
C GLU A 59 -0.80 0.42 -2.45
N ALA A 60 0.02 0.09 -1.45
CA ALA A 60 0.84 1.07 -0.77
C ALA A 60 2.19 1.24 -1.47
N LYS A 61 2.55 2.48 -1.73
CA LYS A 61 3.87 2.83 -2.25
C LYS A 61 4.62 3.53 -1.12
N THR A 62 5.70 2.92 -0.69
CA THR A 62 6.39 3.31 0.53
C THR A 62 7.65 4.10 0.24
N LYS A 63 7.81 5.22 0.95
CA LYS A 63 9.07 5.96 0.95
C LYS A 63 9.77 5.74 2.28
N THR A 64 11.07 5.63 2.22
CA THR A 64 11.87 5.42 3.42
C THR A 64 12.53 6.70 3.92
N THR A 65 12.46 7.77 3.12
CA THR A 65 12.99 9.08 3.50
C THR A 65 11.98 10.14 3.12
N HIS A 66 12.07 11.28 3.75
CA HIS A 66 11.19 12.41 3.46
C HIS A 66 11.60 13.10 2.16
N SER A 67 10.61 13.57 1.42
CA SER A 67 10.84 14.21 0.14
C SER A 67 9.71 15.19 -0.13
N ASP A 68 9.99 16.21 -0.95
CA ASP A 68 8.97 17.17 -1.36
C ASP A 68 8.23 16.72 -2.61
N SER A 69 8.65 15.60 -3.20
CA SER A 69 8.04 15.16 -4.44
C SER A 69 8.04 13.65 -4.49
N ILE A 70 7.17 13.12 -5.35
CA ILE A 70 7.14 11.68 -5.59
C ILE A 70 6.96 11.47 -7.07
N LYS A 71 7.66 10.47 -7.59
CA LYS A 71 7.56 10.11 -8.99
C LYS A 71 6.47 9.05 -9.15
N ILE A 72 5.54 9.30 -10.04
CA ILE A 72 4.44 8.38 -10.31
C ILE A 72 4.72 7.70 -11.64
N ASN A 73 4.85 6.37 -11.62
CA ASN A 73 5.14 5.59 -12.81
C ASN A 73 3.86 5.04 -13.40
N LYS A 74 3.74 5.11 -14.72
CA LYS A 74 2.57 4.56 -15.39
C LYS A 74 2.43 3.06 -15.09
N GLU A 75 3.55 2.39 -14.93
CA GLU A 75 3.56 0.97 -14.64
C GLU A 75 2.82 0.63 -13.35
N TRP A 76 2.82 1.55 -12.39
CA TRP A 76 2.07 1.34 -11.15
C TRP A 76 0.60 1.08 -11.43
N PHE A 77 0.04 1.87 -12.34
CA PHE A 77 -1.38 1.74 -12.66
C PHE A 77 -1.68 0.45 -13.39
N GLU A 78 -0.79 0.06 -14.30
CA GLU A 78 -0.98 -1.16 -15.05
C GLU A 78 -0.95 -2.38 -14.14
N GLU A 79 0.04 -2.43 -13.25
CA GLU A 79 0.15 -3.53 -12.31
C GLU A 79 -0.99 -3.54 -11.30
N ASN A 80 -1.39 -2.35 -10.86
CA ASN A 80 -2.48 -2.21 -9.92
C ASN A 80 -3.78 -2.77 -10.51
N LYS A 81 -4.03 -2.49 -11.79
CA LYS A 81 -5.24 -3.00 -12.44
C LYS A 81 -5.21 -4.50 -12.59
N GLN A 82 -4.04 -5.05 -12.93
CA GLN A 82 -3.92 -6.50 -13.04
C GLN A 82 -4.15 -7.17 -11.70
N GLU A 83 -3.60 -6.59 -10.65
CA GLU A 83 -3.77 -7.14 -9.32
C GLU A 83 -5.20 -7.02 -8.86
N MET A 84 -5.85 -5.91 -9.15
CA MET A 84 -7.25 -5.70 -8.82
C MET A 84 -8.11 -6.81 -9.43
N ALA A 85 -7.86 -7.10 -10.69
CA ALA A 85 -8.60 -8.15 -11.38
C ALA A 85 -8.31 -9.52 -10.77
N PHE A 86 -7.04 -9.77 -10.46
CA PHE A 86 -6.64 -11.04 -9.87
C PHE A 86 -7.31 -11.25 -8.53
N MET A 87 -7.40 -10.20 -7.72
CA MET A 87 -8.00 -10.27 -6.39
C MET A 87 -9.53 -10.17 -6.43
N GLY A 88 -10.11 -9.96 -7.60
CA GLY A 88 -11.55 -9.90 -7.73
C GLY A 88 -12.19 -8.68 -7.13
N LYS A 89 -11.47 -7.57 -7.06
CA LYS A 89 -12.01 -6.34 -6.48
C LYS A 89 -12.51 -5.43 -7.58
N PRO A 90 -13.65 -4.74 -7.35
CA PRO A 90 -14.19 -3.83 -8.37
C PRO A 90 -13.43 -2.52 -8.48
N HIS A 91 -12.69 -2.13 -7.45
CA HIS A 91 -11.99 -0.85 -7.42
C HIS A 91 -10.59 -1.02 -6.87
N SER A 92 -9.75 -0.05 -7.18
CA SER A 92 -8.40 -0.02 -6.61
C SER A 92 -7.93 1.42 -6.46
N ALA A 93 -6.92 1.59 -5.63
CA ALA A 93 -6.26 2.89 -5.47
C ALA A 93 -4.80 2.63 -5.16
N ILE A 94 -3.98 3.62 -5.46
CA ILE A 94 -2.57 3.61 -5.09
C ILE A 94 -2.41 4.61 -3.97
N VAL A 95 -1.78 4.20 -2.88
CA VAL A 95 -1.63 5.03 -1.69
C VAL A 95 -0.17 5.36 -1.52
N PHE A 96 0.13 6.65 -1.37
CA PHE A 96 1.51 7.08 -1.19
C PHE A 96 1.58 8.17 -0.12
N ASN A 97 2.79 8.42 0.36
CA ASN A 97 3.05 9.57 1.21
C ASN A 97 4.42 10.12 0.86
N PHE A 98 4.78 11.25 1.45
CA PHE A 98 6.05 11.91 1.16
C PHE A 98 7.15 11.54 2.13
N GLY A 99 6.94 10.51 2.94
CA GLY A 99 7.95 10.04 3.85
C GLY A 99 7.35 9.32 5.02
N PRO A 100 8.20 8.67 5.84
CA PRO A 100 7.70 7.88 6.97
C PRO A 100 6.88 8.74 7.92
N GLY A 101 5.70 8.25 8.27
CA GLY A 101 4.83 8.92 9.22
C GLY A 101 4.06 10.09 8.68
N GLU A 102 4.21 10.43 7.41
CA GLU A 102 3.46 11.52 6.82
C GLU A 102 2.11 11.04 6.32
N GLU A 103 1.24 11.99 6.06
CA GLU A 103 -0.12 11.74 5.64
C GLU A 103 -0.17 10.93 4.34
N ASN A 104 -1.07 9.97 4.27
CA ASN A 104 -1.27 9.20 3.05
C ASN A 104 -2.20 9.93 2.10
N HIS A 105 -1.91 9.79 0.80
CA HIS A 105 -2.71 10.33 -0.28
C HIS A 105 -3.13 9.17 -1.17
N TYR A 106 -4.31 9.26 -1.76
CA TYR A 106 -4.88 8.18 -2.53
C TYR A 106 -5.09 8.60 -3.97
N ILE A 107 -4.58 7.81 -4.90
CA ILE A 107 -4.73 8.06 -6.34
C ILE A 107 -5.79 7.09 -6.86
N ILE A 108 -6.83 7.65 -7.48
CA ILE A 108 -7.88 6.84 -8.09
C ILE A 108 -8.04 7.27 -9.54
N ASP A 109 -8.62 6.39 -10.35
CA ASP A 109 -8.86 6.67 -11.75
C ASP A 109 -10.03 7.62 -11.92
N GLU A 110 -10.09 8.23 -13.10
CA GLU A 110 -11.13 9.19 -13.39
C GLU A 110 -12.53 8.60 -13.24
N TYR A 111 -12.73 7.35 -13.69
CA TYR A 111 -14.08 6.76 -13.62
C TYR A 111 -14.57 6.73 -12.18
N LEU A 112 -13.68 6.41 -11.25
CA LEU A 112 -14.07 6.31 -9.84
C LEU A 112 -14.28 7.69 -9.23
N PHE A 113 -13.47 8.65 -9.63
CA PHE A 113 -13.65 10.02 -9.20
C PHE A 113 -15.02 10.54 -9.65
N LEU A 114 -15.40 10.23 -10.88
CA LEU A 114 -16.70 10.67 -11.40
C LEU A 114 -17.86 10.00 -10.66
N GLU A 115 -17.70 8.72 -10.29
CA GLU A 115 -18.71 8.07 -9.47
C GLU A 115 -18.83 8.75 -8.12
N LEU A 116 -17.70 9.12 -7.54
CA LEU A 116 -17.72 9.83 -6.25
C LEU A 116 -18.41 11.18 -6.38
N LEU A 117 -18.10 11.92 -7.44
CA LEU A 117 -18.76 13.20 -7.68
C LEU A 117 -20.25 13.03 -7.77
N ASP A 118 -20.69 12.03 -8.50
CA ASP A 118 -22.11 11.77 -8.69
C ASP A 118 -22.77 11.41 -7.36
N TYR A 119 -22.11 10.57 -6.59
CA TYR A 119 -22.61 10.20 -5.27
C TYR A 119 -22.76 11.44 -4.37
N LEU A 120 -21.77 12.33 -4.40
CA LEU A 120 -21.82 13.52 -3.55
C LEU A 120 -22.91 14.47 -3.95
N LYS A 121 -23.28 14.49 -5.24
CA LYS A 121 -24.37 15.36 -5.69
C LYS A 121 -25.72 14.92 -5.14
N THR A 122 -25.84 13.65 -4.78
CA THR A 122 -27.11 13.13 -4.29
C THR A 122 -27.23 13.15 -2.78
N LYS A 123 -26.18 13.60 -2.10
CA LYS A 123 -26.17 13.64 -0.65
C LYS A 123 -26.90 14.86 -0.11
#